data_eec47819dfb96c12832ab3de84384b6b
#
_entry.id   eec47819dfb96c12832ab3de84384b6b
#
_cell.length_a   1.000
_cell.length_b   1.000
_cell.length_c   1.000
_cell.angle_alpha   90.00
_cell.angle_beta   90.00
_cell.angle_gamma   90.00
#
_symmetry.space_group_name_H-M   'P 1'
#
loop_
_entity.id
_entity.type
_entity.pdbx_description
1 polymer ?
#
loop_
_entity_poly.entity_id
_entity_poly.type
_entity_poly.pdbx_seq_one_letter_code
_entity_poly.pdbx_strand_id
1 'polypeptide(L)'
;MYVQVLDNASVTGSVAAETTRNSFLAVMAASIFILLYIWFSFRKVAKPWRYGACALIALLHDVLVVLGVFSILGWLFNVQIDSLFITALLTVVGFSVHDTIVVFDRIRENMQRRTSESFEQVVNASLVQTMARSLNTSLTVLFTLSALTLFGGTTIRTFTGALLIGIFSGTYSSIFNASMLLIIWEKGELFFGRFNRERTPDGREVRELVRSGR
;
A
#
# COMPACT_ATOMS: atom_id res chain seq x y z
N MET A 1 -31.89 43.32 8.75
CA MET A 1 -31.80 42.57 7.49
C MET A 1 -30.41 41.98 7.41
N TYR A 2 -30.26 40.74 7.84
CA TYR A 2 -28.93 40.05 7.82
C TYR A 2 -28.77 39.40 6.45
N VAL A 3 -27.85 39.90 5.66
CA VAL A 3 -27.42 39.24 4.41
C VAL A 3 -26.54 38.07 4.80
N GLN A 4 -27.06 36.84 4.75
CA GLN A 4 -26.22 35.63 4.75
C GLN A 4 -25.53 35.59 3.39
N VAL A 5 -24.24 35.89 3.38
CA VAL A 5 -23.38 35.60 2.24
C VAL A 5 -23.16 34.08 2.27
N LEU A 6 -23.97 33.36 1.50
CA LEU A 6 -23.65 31.96 1.16
C LEU A 6 -22.42 32.00 0.25
N ASP A 7 -21.29 31.62 0.81
CA ASP A 7 -20.04 31.51 0.07
C ASP A 7 -20.19 30.35 -0.94
N ASN A 8 -20.71 30.67 -2.12
CA ASN A 8 -20.75 29.77 -3.26
C ASN A 8 -19.38 29.80 -3.93
N ALA A 9 -18.43 29.06 -3.36
CA ALA A 9 -17.18 28.73 -4.04
C ALA A 9 -17.47 27.80 -5.21
N SER A 10 -18.03 28.33 -6.29
CA SER A 10 -18.17 27.61 -7.55
C SER A 10 -16.81 27.54 -8.21
N VAL A 11 -16.14 26.38 -8.10
CA VAL A 11 -14.92 26.10 -8.85
C VAL A 11 -15.28 26.06 -10.32
N THR A 12 -14.75 26.99 -11.12
CA THR A 12 -14.94 26.98 -12.56
C THR A 12 -14.38 25.67 -13.16
N GLY A 13 -15.04 25.11 -14.19
CA GLY A 13 -14.64 23.83 -14.79
C GLY A 13 -13.18 23.77 -15.24
N SER A 14 -12.58 24.91 -15.59
CA SER A 14 -11.15 25.02 -15.93
C SER A 14 -10.25 24.76 -14.71
N VAL A 15 -10.56 25.28 -13.53
CA VAL A 15 -9.79 25.06 -12.30
C VAL A 15 -9.92 23.62 -11.84
N ALA A 16 -11.10 23.00 -11.96
CA ALA A 16 -11.30 21.60 -11.64
C ALA A 16 -10.46 20.69 -12.56
N ALA A 17 -10.46 20.95 -13.87
CA ALA A 17 -9.65 20.19 -14.82
C ALA A 17 -8.14 20.36 -14.59
N GLU A 18 -7.68 21.56 -14.28
CA GLU A 18 -6.28 21.84 -13.96
C GLU A 18 -5.86 21.12 -12.67
N THR A 19 -6.67 21.20 -11.63
CA THR A 19 -6.43 20.53 -10.36
C THR A 19 -6.35 19.03 -10.54
N THR A 20 -7.27 18.42 -11.28
CA THR A 20 -7.25 16.98 -11.58
C THR A 20 -6.00 16.56 -12.33
N ARG A 21 -5.60 17.32 -13.36
CA ARG A 21 -4.37 17.04 -14.13
C ARG A 21 -3.13 17.14 -13.26
N ASN A 22 -3.01 18.21 -12.46
CA ASN A 22 -1.86 18.42 -11.60
C ASN A 22 -1.77 17.36 -10.51
N SER A 23 -2.90 16.89 -10.00
CA SER A 23 -2.97 15.79 -9.03
C SER A 23 -2.48 14.47 -9.62
N PHE A 24 -2.93 14.15 -10.84
CA PHE A 24 -2.45 12.96 -11.53
C PHE A 24 -0.93 13.02 -11.77
N LEU A 25 -0.42 14.16 -12.21
CA LEU A 25 1.03 14.37 -12.39
C LEU A 25 1.79 14.24 -11.07
N ALA A 26 1.26 14.77 -9.97
CA ALA A 26 1.86 14.67 -8.65
C ALA A 26 1.93 13.22 -8.15
N VAL A 27 0.84 12.44 -8.31
CA VAL A 27 0.83 11.01 -7.95
C VAL A 27 1.80 10.21 -8.83
N MET A 28 1.85 10.49 -10.13
CA MET A 28 2.81 9.85 -11.04
C MET A 28 4.26 10.17 -10.65
N ALA A 29 4.56 11.43 -10.38
CA ALA A 29 5.90 11.86 -9.95
C ALA A 29 6.28 11.20 -8.62
N ALA A 30 5.38 11.21 -7.63
CA ALA A 30 5.60 10.54 -6.35
C ALA A 30 5.87 9.04 -6.53
N SER A 31 5.09 8.36 -7.38
CA SER A 31 5.29 6.94 -7.69
C SER A 31 6.66 6.65 -8.30
N ILE A 32 7.12 7.49 -9.22
CA ILE A 32 8.47 7.36 -9.82
C ILE A 32 9.57 7.55 -8.77
N PHE A 33 9.47 8.59 -7.93
CA PHE A 33 10.44 8.82 -6.85
C PHE A 33 10.47 7.68 -5.85
N ILE A 34 9.31 7.13 -5.50
CA ILE A 34 9.19 5.97 -4.61
C ILE A 34 9.85 4.73 -5.21
N LEU A 35 9.60 4.44 -6.49
CA LEU A 35 10.25 3.34 -7.20
C LEU A 35 11.76 3.49 -7.21
N LEU A 36 12.27 4.68 -7.53
CA LEU A 36 13.70 4.98 -7.54
C LEU A 36 14.31 4.83 -6.15
N TYR A 37 13.61 5.34 -5.12
CA TYR A 37 14.07 5.23 -3.73
C TYR A 37 14.14 3.77 -3.27
N ILE A 38 13.09 2.97 -3.52
CA ILE A 38 13.07 1.56 -3.15
C ILE A 38 14.15 0.79 -3.94
N TRP A 39 14.28 1.04 -5.24
CA TRP A 39 15.33 0.42 -6.05
C TRP A 39 16.72 0.73 -5.52
N PHE A 40 17.00 1.97 -5.18
CA PHE A 40 18.28 2.38 -4.58
C PHE A 40 18.50 1.76 -3.20
N SER A 41 17.48 1.77 -2.33
CA SER A 41 17.54 1.23 -0.97
C SER A 41 17.78 -0.29 -0.96
N PHE A 42 17.14 -1.00 -1.89
CA PHE A 42 17.20 -2.45 -1.99
C PHE A 42 18.20 -2.99 -3.04
N ARG A 43 19.10 -2.17 -3.56
CA ARG A 43 20.08 -2.55 -4.61
C ARG A 43 20.98 -3.75 -4.26
N LYS A 44 21.12 -4.06 -2.96
CA LYS A 44 21.93 -5.20 -2.48
C LYS A 44 21.14 -6.53 -2.43
N VAL A 45 19.85 -6.50 -2.69
CA VAL A 45 18.99 -7.69 -2.70
C VAL A 45 18.91 -8.24 -4.13
N ALA A 46 18.77 -9.55 -4.29
CA ALA A 46 18.48 -10.14 -5.58
C ALA A 46 17.16 -9.58 -6.14
N LYS A 47 17.19 -9.05 -7.37
CA LYS A 47 16.02 -8.53 -8.09
C LYS A 47 15.26 -7.39 -7.33
N PRO A 48 15.92 -6.25 -7.03
CA PRO A 48 15.36 -5.17 -6.20
C PRO A 48 14.08 -4.52 -6.79
N TRP A 49 13.89 -4.59 -8.11
CA TRP A 49 12.72 -4.05 -8.80
C TRP A 49 11.39 -4.73 -8.39
N ARG A 50 11.43 -5.99 -7.92
CA ARG A 50 10.25 -6.71 -7.42
C ARG A 50 9.67 -6.06 -6.17
N TYR A 51 10.52 -5.63 -5.26
CA TYR A 51 10.11 -4.90 -4.04
C TYR A 51 9.43 -3.58 -4.40
N GLY A 52 10.00 -2.83 -5.34
CA GLY A 52 9.41 -1.60 -5.84
C GLY A 52 8.05 -1.81 -6.50
N ALA A 53 7.93 -2.82 -7.35
CA ALA A 53 6.68 -3.12 -8.02
C ALA A 53 5.58 -3.59 -7.04
N CYS A 54 5.92 -4.44 -6.05
CA CYS A 54 4.95 -4.85 -5.02
C CYS A 54 4.48 -3.66 -4.18
N ALA A 55 5.39 -2.77 -3.79
CA ALA A 55 5.04 -1.54 -3.08
C ALA A 55 4.13 -0.64 -3.90
N LEU A 56 4.39 -0.49 -5.20
CA LEU A 56 3.57 0.33 -6.10
C LEU A 56 2.16 -0.26 -6.30
N ILE A 57 2.04 -1.59 -6.42
CA ILE A 57 0.74 -2.26 -6.52
C ILE A 57 -0.07 -2.06 -5.23
N ALA A 58 0.57 -2.21 -4.06
CA ALA A 58 -0.08 -1.96 -2.77
C ALA A 58 -0.53 -0.50 -2.64
N LEU A 59 0.31 0.45 -3.04
CA LEU A 59 0.00 1.87 -3.07
C LEU A 59 -1.19 2.19 -3.98
N LEU A 60 -1.21 1.62 -5.20
CA LEU A 60 -2.30 1.80 -6.13
C LEU A 60 -3.62 1.27 -5.55
N HIS A 61 -3.57 0.11 -4.89
CA HIS A 61 -4.72 -0.43 -4.17
C HIS A 61 -5.24 0.58 -3.12
N ASP A 62 -4.37 1.18 -2.30
CA ASP A 62 -4.78 2.11 -1.24
C ASP A 62 -5.42 3.38 -1.80
N VAL A 63 -4.86 3.93 -2.87
CA VAL A 63 -5.44 5.08 -3.59
C VAL A 63 -6.82 4.71 -4.16
N LEU A 64 -6.96 3.53 -4.76
CA LEU A 64 -8.24 3.06 -5.30
C LEU A 64 -9.29 2.84 -4.20
N VAL A 65 -8.90 2.36 -3.03
CA VAL A 65 -9.82 2.20 -1.89
C VAL A 65 -10.34 3.57 -1.45
N VAL A 66 -9.47 4.57 -1.27
CA VAL A 66 -9.90 5.93 -0.88
C VAL A 66 -10.81 6.54 -1.93
N LEU A 67 -10.43 6.48 -3.21
CA LEU A 67 -11.25 7.00 -4.31
C LEU A 67 -12.60 6.26 -4.39
N GLY A 68 -12.60 4.94 -4.23
CA GLY A 68 -13.82 4.13 -4.26
C GLY A 68 -14.79 4.48 -3.12
N VAL A 69 -14.28 4.59 -1.90
CA VAL A 69 -15.10 4.98 -0.74
C VAL A 69 -15.65 6.40 -0.94
N PHE A 70 -14.85 7.36 -1.36
CA PHE A 70 -15.32 8.73 -1.60
C PHE A 70 -16.27 8.83 -2.80
N SER A 71 -16.13 8.00 -3.82
CA SER A 71 -17.11 7.89 -4.91
C SER A 71 -18.49 7.43 -4.39
N ILE A 72 -18.50 6.43 -3.50
CA ILE A 72 -19.75 5.95 -2.86
C ILE A 72 -20.33 7.04 -1.94
N LEU A 73 -19.52 7.70 -1.14
CA LEU A 73 -19.97 8.80 -0.26
C LEU A 73 -20.49 9.98 -1.09
N GLY A 74 -19.87 10.30 -2.21
CA GLY A 74 -20.35 11.32 -3.14
C GLY A 74 -21.74 10.98 -3.70
N TRP A 75 -21.93 9.71 -4.09
CA TRP A 75 -23.21 9.24 -4.62
C TRP A 75 -24.34 9.21 -3.55
N LEU A 76 -24.02 8.76 -2.32
CA LEU A 76 -25.02 8.61 -1.26
C LEU A 76 -25.29 9.91 -0.49
N PHE A 77 -24.26 10.70 -0.23
CA PHE A 77 -24.31 11.86 0.69
C PHE A 77 -23.92 13.18 0.02
N ASN A 78 -23.74 13.20 -1.31
CA ASN A 78 -23.28 14.38 -2.05
C ASN A 78 -21.97 15.00 -1.50
N VAL A 79 -21.07 14.17 -0.97
CA VAL A 79 -19.75 14.62 -0.51
C VAL A 79 -18.95 15.11 -1.70
N GLN A 80 -18.50 16.36 -1.65
CA GLN A 80 -17.70 16.97 -2.70
C GLN A 80 -16.20 16.78 -2.43
N ILE A 81 -15.46 16.54 -3.49
CA ILE A 81 -14.00 16.44 -3.47
C ILE A 81 -13.42 17.81 -3.80
N ASP A 82 -12.55 18.30 -2.93
CA ASP A 82 -11.84 19.57 -3.05
C ASP A 82 -10.32 19.38 -3.20
N SER A 83 -9.56 20.46 -3.27
CA SER A 83 -8.11 20.43 -3.34
C SER A 83 -7.43 19.82 -2.10
N LEU A 84 -8.08 19.92 -0.92
CA LEU A 84 -7.56 19.30 0.30
C LEU A 84 -7.62 17.78 0.23
N PHE A 85 -8.66 17.23 -0.41
CA PHE A 85 -8.75 15.78 -0.65
C PHE A 85 -7.54 15.24 -1.43
N ILE A 86 -7.04 15.99 -2.42
CA ILE A 86 -5.86 15.60 -3.19
C ILE A 86 -4.61 15.61 -2.32
N THR A 87 -4.49 16.61 -1.44
CA THR A 87 -3.42 16.66 -0.45
C THR A 87 -3.50 15.47 0.50
N ALA A 88 -4.71 15.05 0.90
CA ALA A 88 -4.91 13.83 1.67
C ALA A 88 -4.43 12.60 0.93
N LEU A 89 -4.78 12.43 -0.36
CA LEU A 89 -4.31 11.31 -1.18
C LEU A 89 -2.78 11.22 -1.24
N LEU A 90 -2.10 12.33 -1.49
CA LEU A 90 -0.63 12.37 -1.52
C LEU A 90 -0.02 12.02 -0.16
N THR A 91 -0.66 12.46 0.93
CA THR A 91 -0.23 12.11 2.29
C THR A 91 -0.43 10.61 2.57
N VAL A 92 -1.56 10.04 2.16
CA VAL A 92 -1.82 8.58 2.25
C VAL A 92 -0.77 7.78 1.48
N VAL A 93 -0.43 8.22 0.26
CA VAL A 93 0.64 7.61 -0.55
C VAL A 93 1.95 7.58 0.23
N GLY A 94 2.36 8.69 0.82
CA GLY A 94 3.59 8.77 1.61
C GLY A 94 3.57 7.87 2.85
N PHE A 95 2.44 7.84 3.56
CA PHE A 95 2.29 7.03 4.78
C PHE A 95 2.28 5.53 4.47
N SER A 96 1.52 5.08 3.47
CA SER A 96 1.45 3.68 3.05
C SER A 96 2.81 3.13 2.61
N VAL A 97 3.54 3.92 1.81
CA VAL A 97 4.88 3.53 1.36
C VAL A 97 5.86 3.43 2.52
N HIS A 98 5.78 4.33 3.51
CA HIS A 98 6.64 4.29 4.68
C HIS A 98 6.51 2.95 5.42
N ASP A 99 5.30 2.50 5.71
CA ASP A 99 5.05 1.22 6.36
C ASP A 99 5.55 0.03 5.53
N THR A 100 5.29 0.05 4.22
CA THR A 100 5.78 -0.99 3.31
C THR A 100 7.31 -1.10 3.32
N ILE A 101 8.02 0.05 3.33
CA ILE A 101 9.49 0.08 3.39
C ILE A 101 10.00 -0.53 4.70
N VAL A 102 9.36 -0.24 5.83
CA VAL A 102 9.75 -0.79 7.15
C VAL A 102 9.64 -2.33 7.14
N VAL A 103 8.56 -2.87 6.59
CA VAL A 103 8.36 -4.32 6.45
C VAL A 103 9.41 -4.93 5.52
N PHE A 104 9.62 -4.33 4.35
CA PHE A 104 10.57 -4.84 3.36
C PHE A 104 12.02 -4.76 3.84
N ASP A 105 12.39 -3.72 4.57
CA ASP A 105 13.72 -3.60 5.16
C ASP A 105 13.97 -4.71 6.19
N ARG A 106 12.94 -5.04 6.99
CA ARG A 106 13.02 -6.16 7.93
C ARG A 106 13.13 -7.51 7.23
N ILE A 107 12.39 -7.72 6.13
CA ILE A 107 12.53 -8.93 5.31
C ILE A 107 13.96 -9.03 4.78
N ARG A 108 14.51 -7.95 4.25
CA ARG A 108 15.90 -7.89 3.75
C ARG A 108 16.91 -8.24 4.84
N GLU A 109 16.76 -7.68 6.03
CA GLU A 109 17.64 -7.95 7.17
C GLU A 109 17.56 -9.41 7.60
N ASN A 110 16.36 -9.97 7.72
CA ASN A 110 16.15 -11.34 8.12
C ASN A 110 16.62 -12.35 7.06
N MET A 111 16.52 -12.03 5.77
CA MET A 111 17.10 -12.87 4.69
C MET A 111 18.61 -13.05 4.83
N GLN A 112 19.33 -12.05 5.30
CA GLN A 112 20.77 -12.14 5.52
C GLN A 112 21.13 -12.95 6.77
N ARG A 113 20.25 -12.96 7.78
CA ARG A 113 20.48 -13.64 9.07
C ARG A 113 19.98 -15.08 9.09
N ARG A 114 18.91 -15.39 8.35
CA ARG A 114 18.18 -16.66 8.39
C ARG A 114 18.34 -17.44 7.08
N THR A 115 19.59 -17.76 6.73
CA THR A 115 19.93 -18.40 5.45
C THR A 115 19.42 -19.83 5.28
N SER A 116 19.04 -20.50 6.37
CA SER A 116 18.51 -21.88 6.36
C SER A 116 16.97 -21.96 6.30
N GLU A 117 16.28 -20.81 6.43
CA GLU A 117 14.81 -20.77 6.41
C GLU A 117 14.28 -20.53 5.00
N SER A 118 13.05 -20.98 4.72
CA SER A 118 12.38 -20.68 3.46
C SER A 118 12.01 -19.20 3.40
N PHE A 119 11.91 -18.64 2.18
CA PHE A 119 11.53 -17.23 1.99
C PHE A 119 10.23 -16.86 2.71
N GLU A 120 9.24 -17.75 2.69
CA GLU A 120 7.96 -17.55 3.39
C GLU A 120 8.13 -17.45 4.91
N GLN A 121 8.95 -18.31 5.49
CA GLN A 121 9.25 -18.27 6.92
C GLN A 121 9.95 -16.98 7.31
N VAL A 122 10.89 -16.51 6.47
CA VAL A 122 11.56 -15.22 6.66
C VAL A 122 10.59 -14.06 6.60
N VAL A 123 9.68 -14.05 5.61
CA VAL A 123 8.66 -12.99 5.48
C VAL A 123 7.72 -13.01 6.68
N ASN A 124 7.20 -14.18 7.06
CA ASN A 124 6.30 -14.30 8.21
C ASN A 124 6.96 -13.83 9.53
N ALA A 125 8.19 -14.24 9.78
CA ALA A 125 8.94 -13.78 10.94
C ALA A 125 9.17 -12.26 10.92
N SER A 126 9.41 -11.68 9.75
CA SER A 126 9.61 -10.24 9.58
C SER A 126 8.32 -9.45 9.84
N LEU A 127 7.18 -9.97 9.36
CA LEU A 127 5.87 -9.40 9.61
C LEU A 127 5.55 -9.36 11.11
N VAL A 128 5.71 -10.48 11.80
CA VAL A 128 5.48 -10.55 13.26
C VAL A 128 6.36 -9.55 14.03
N GLN A 129 7.62 -9.38 13.61
CA GLN A 129 8.55 -8.45 14.25
C GLN A 129 8.22 -6.98 14.03
N THR A 130 7.62 -6.63 12.90
CA THR A 130 7.28 -5.23 12.54
C THR A 130 5.84 -4.86 12.87
N MET A 131 4.94 -5.83 13.00
CA MET A 131 3.50 -5.63 13.16
C MET A 131 3.15 -4.70 14.34
N ALA A 132 3.72 -4.94 15.52
CA ALA A 132 3.44 -4.11 16.69
C ALA A 132 3.83 -2.64 16.47
N ARG A 133 4.95 -2.40 15.77
CA ARG A 133 5.40 -1.05 15.44
C ARG A 133 4.45 -0.36 14.46
N SER A 134 4.13 -1.02 13.35
CA SER A 134 3.22 -0.47 12.32
C SER A 134 1.84 -0.21 12.91
N LEU A 135 1.28 -1.15 13.68
CA LEU A 135 -0.01 -0.96 14.33
C LEU A 135 0.00 0.19 15.33
N ASN A 136 1.02 0.31 16.20
CA ASN A 136 1.10 1.40 17.17
C ASN A 136 1.20 2.76 16.49
N THR A 137 2.02 2.88 15.44
CA THR A 137 2.15 4.11 14.66
C THR A 137 0.83 4.49 13.99
N SER A 138 0.18 3.53 13.33
CA SER A 138 -1.09 3.77 12.66
C SER A 138 -2.22 4.09 13.64
N LEU A 139 -2.32 3.37 14.76
CA LEU A 139 -3.35 3.63 15.77
C LEU A 139 -3.24 5.03 16.38
N THR A 140 -2.03 5.51 16.69
CA THR A 140 -1.84 6.87 17.21
C THR A 140 -2.33 7.93 16.22
N VAL A 141 -2.01 7.76 14.94
CA VAL A 141 -2.47 8.67 13.88
C VAL A 141 -3.98 8.54 13.67
N LEU A 142 -4.53 7.33 13.65
CA LEU A 142 -5.97 7.09 13.51
C LEU A 142 -6.77 7.72 14.65
N PHE A 143 -6.31 7.63 15.90
CA PHE A 143 -6.97 8.30 17.04
C PHE A 143 -6.95 9.81 16.89
N THR A 144 -5.81 10.40 16.51
CA THR A 144 -5.70 11.84 16.28
C THR A 144 -6.61 12.30 15.14
N LEU A 145 -6.62 11.59 14.01
CA LEU A 145 -7.48 11.90 12.88
C LEU A 145 -8.96 11.70 13.20
N SER A 146 -9.30 10.68 13.99
CA SER A 146 -10.68 10.46 14.43
C SER A 146 -11.16 11.63 15.29
N ALA A 147 -10.35 12.07 16.25
CA ALA A 147 -10.67 13.24 17.07
C ALA A 147 -10.84 14.49 16.18
N LEU A 148 -9.93 14.69 15.21
CA LEU A 148 -10.00 15.82 14.29
C LEU A 148 -11.21 15.76 13.36
N THR A 149 -11.62 14.56 12.92
CA THR A 149 -12.82 14.38 12.07
C THR A 149 -14.11 14.63 12.86
N LEU A 150 -14.15 14.24 14.13
CA LEU A 150 -15.34 14.40 14.97
C LEU A 150 -15.51 15.84 15.50
N PHE A 151 -14.41 16.44 15.95
CA PHE A 151 -14.43 17.75 16.63
C PHE A 151 -13.89 18.89 15.76
N GLY A 152 -13.28 18.59 14.62
CA GLY A 152 -12.81 19.58 13.65
C GLY A 152 -13.96 20.25 12.90
N GLY A 153 -13.71 21.42 12.34
CA GLY A 153 -14.68 22.15 11.53
C GLY A 153 -15.07 21.40 10.25
N THR A 154 -16.20 21.80 9.66
CA THR A 154 -16.73 21.19 8.43
C THR A 154 -15.74 21.24 7.26
N THR A 155 -14.92 22.29 7.18
CA THR A 155 -13.95 22.54 6.10
C THR A 155 -12.88 21.46 5.99
N ILE A 156 -12.42 20.89 7.13
CA ILE A 156 -11.35 19.89 7.13
C ILE A 156 -11.86 18.45 7.22
N ARG A 157 -13.18 18.26 7.35
CA ARG A 157 -13.77 16.93 7.56
C ARG A 157 -13.52 15.98 6.39
N THR A 158 -13.64 16.46 5.15
CA THR A 158 -13.35 15.68 3.94
C THR A 158 -11.89 15.26 3.90
N PHE A 159 -10.98 16.17 4.19
CA PHE A 159 -9.54 15.94 4.27
C PHE A 159 -9.18 14.88 5.33
N THR A 160 -9.64 15.09 6.57
CA THR A 160 -9.33 14.18 7.68
C THR A 160 -9.98 12.80 7.52
N GLY A 161 -11.19 12.77 6.94
CA GLY A 161 -11.87 11.52 6.59
C GLY A 161 -11.12 10.72 5.53
N ALA A 162 -10.60 11.40 4.50
CA ALA A 162 -9.78 10.76 3.47
C ALA A 162 -8.48 10.18 4.06
N LEU A 163 -7.80 10.92 4.93
CA LEU A 163 -6.63 10.44 5.65
C LEU A 163 -6.95 9.23 6.53
N LEU A 164 -8.06 9.27 7.25
CA LEU A 164 -8.48 8.20 8.15
C LEU A 164 -8.69 6.89 7.39
N ILE A 165 -9.46 6.93 6.30
CA ILE A 165 -9.73 5.78 5.45
C ILE A 165 -8.43 5.29 4.78
N GLY A 166 -7.63 6.21 4.25
CA GLY A 166 -6.41 5.89 3.54
C GLY A 166 -5.33 5.28 4.43
N ILE A 167 -5.12 5.80 5.65
CA ILE A 167 -4.14 5.27 6.60
C ILE A 167 -4.60 3.91 7.13
N PHE A 168 -5.89 3.73 7.37
CA PHE A 168 -6.43 2.42 7.77
C PHE A 168 -6.21 1.37 6.67
N SER A 169 -6.56 1.68 5.42
CA SER A 169 -6.30 0.82 4.26
C SER A 169 -4.81 0.55 4.06
N GLY A 170 -3.98 1.60 4.11
CA GLY A 170 -2.54 1.52 3.90
C GLY A 170 -1.83 0.66 4.94
N THR A 171 -2.26 0.71 6.20
CA THR A 171 -1.72 -0.15 7.25
C THR A 171 -2.01 -1.62 6.97
N TYR A 172 -3.25 -1.93 6.58
CA TYR A 172 -3.61 -3.29 6.18
C TYR A 172 -2.84 -3.75 4.94
N SER A 173 -2.81 -2.91 3.91
CA SER A 173 -2.19 -3.20 2.62
C SER A 173 -0.68 -3.41 2.73
N SER A 174 0.02 -2.60 3.51
CA SER A 174 1.46 -2.72 3.73
C SER A 174 1.85 -4.04 4.40
N ILE A 175 1.06 -4.48 5.39
CA ILE A 175 1.33 -5.73 6.13
C ILE A 175 0.96 -6.95 5.29
N PHE A 176 -0.24 -6.96 4.68
CA PHE A 176 -0.78 -8.14 4.03
C PHE A 176 -0.57 -8.13 2.52
N ASN A 177 -1.00 -7.09 1.81
CA ASN A 177 -0.97 -7.09 0.34
C ASN A 177 0.46 -7.04 -0.20
N ALA A 178 1.29 -6.10 0.25
CA ALA A 178 2.65 -5.93 -0.26
C ALA A 178 3.52 -7.17 0.00
N SER A 179 3.43 -7.74 1.20
CA SER A 179 4.23 -8.91 1.60
C SER A 179 3.78 -10.19 0.91
N MET A 180 2.46 -10.40 0.76
CA MET A 180 1.94 -11.57 0.05
C MET A 180 2.23 -11.50 -1.44
N LEU A 181 2.11 -10.33 -2.06
CA LEU A 181 2.50 -10.13 -3.46
C LEU A 181 3.98 -10.46 -3.67
N LEU A 182 4.84 -10.08 -2.73
CA LEU A 182 6.26 -10.38 -2.80
C LEU A 182 6.53 -11.90 -2.75
N ILE A 183 5.83 -12.65 -1.87
CA ILE A 183 5.92 -14.11 -1.77
C ILE A 183 5.49 -14.76 -3.09
N ILE A 184 4.30 -14.39 -3.60
CA ILE A 184 3.75 -14.94 -4.83
C ILE A 184 4.68 -14.68 -6.01
N TRP A 185 5.28 -13.50 -6.05
CA TRP A 185 6.23 -13.13 -7.11
C TRP A 185 7.54 -13.90 -7.02
N GLU A 186 8.07 -14.11 -5.81
CA GLU A 186 9.31 -14.89 -5.64
C GLU A 186 9.11 -16.36 -5.99
N LYS A 187 7.94 -16.93 -5.69
CA LYS A 187 7.57 -18.28 -6.12
C LYS A 187 7.32 -18.42 -7.62
N GLY A 188 7.24 -17.34 -8.37
CA GLY A 188 6.95 -17.36 -9.80
C GLY A 188 5.48 -17.65 -10.15
N GLU A 189 4.58 -17.60 -9.18
CA GLU A 189 3.16 -17.93 -9.35
C GLU A 189 2.33 -16.79 -9.96
N LEU A 190 2.84 -15.56 -10.03
CA LEU A 190 2.11 -14.37 -10.48
C LEU A 190 1.70 -14.40 -11.97
N PHE A 191 2.49 -15.05 -12.84
CA PHE A 191 2.22 -15.05 -14.29
C PHE A 191 2.12 -16.43 -14.91
N PHE A 192 2.63 -17.50 -14.28
CA PHE A 192 2.71 -18.83 -14.86
C PHE A 192 2.39 -19.97 -13.87
N GLY A 193 1.65 -19.70 -12.81
CA GLY A 193 1.33 -20.66 -11.73
C GLY A 193 0.49 -21.87 -12.12
N ARG A 194 0.35 -22.16 -13.42
CA ARG A 194 -0.33 -23.35 -13.92
C ARG A 194 0.61 -24.35 -14.63
N PHE A 195 1.86 -23.98 -14.91
CA PHE A 195 2.73 -24.80 -15.76
C PHE A 195 3.94 -25.44 -15.07
N ASN A 196 4.27 -25.04 -13.84
CA ASN A 196 5.38 -25.68 -13.11
C ASN A 196 4.92 -26.13 -11.71
N ARG A 197 3.91 -26.99 -11.65
CA ARG A 197 3.88 -27.98 -10.58
C ARG A 197 5.14 -28.81 -10.83
N GLU A 198 6.22 -28.52 -10.09
CA GLU A 198 7.27 -29.48 -9.88
C GLU A 198 6.54 -30.76 -9.51
N ARG A 199 6.65 -31.76 -10.36
CA ARG A 199 6.21 -33.13 -10.04
C ARG A 199 7.01 -33.47 -8.80
N THR A 200 6.40 -33.36 -7.63
CA THR A 200 6.83 -34.17 -6.50
C THR A 200 6.96 -35.58 -7.06
N PRO A 201 8.13 -36.17 -7.04
CA PRO A 201 8.30 -37.53 -7.58
C PRO A 201 7.19 -38.37 -6.94
N ASP A 202 6.36 -38.98 -7.77
CA ASP A 202 5.32 -39.87 -7.28
C ASP A 202 5.99 -40.85 -6.32
N GLY A 203 5.35 -41.16 -5.19
CA GLY A 203 5.93 -42.06 -4.20
C GLY A 203 6.34 -43.43 -4.77
N ARG A 204 6.00 -43.71 -6.04
CA ARG A 204 6.50 -44.84 -6.85
C ARG A 204 7.88 -44.57 -7.39
N GLU A 205 8.21 -43.39 -7.91
CA GLU A 205 9.54 -43.02 -8.39
C GLU A 205 10.57 -43.03 -7.25
N VAL A 206 10.21 -42.51 -6.07
CA VAL A 206 11.04 -42.53 -4.87
C VAL A 206 11.33 -43.99 -4.45
N ARG A 207 10.36 -44.89 -4.51
CA ARG A 207 10.56 -46.33 -4.20
C ARG A 207 11.45 -47.04 -5.22
N GLU A 208 11.37 -46.66 -6.48
CA GLU A 208 12.26 -47.21 -7.51
C GLU A 208 13.70 -46.70 -7.38
N LEU A 209 13.91 -45.42 -7.08
CA LEU A 209 15.22 -44.85 -6.80
C LEU A 209 15.88 -45.47 -5.58
N VAL A 210 15.13 -45.71 -4.50
CA VAL A 210 15.64 -46.41 -3.30
C VAL A 210 15.92 -47.88 -3.59
N ARG A 211 15.18 -48.53 -4.50
CA ARG A 211 15.33 -49.93 -4.85
C ARG A 211 16.49 -50.16 -5.84
N SER A 212 16.82 -49.16 -6.66
CA SER A 212 17.91 -49.20 -7.64
C SER A 212 19.28 -48.89 -7.06
N GLY A 213 19.41 -48.51 -5.80
CA GLY A 213 20.67 -48.29 -5.10
C GLY A 213 21.54 -47.19 -5.69
N ARG A 214 20.97 -46.19 -6.37
CA ARG A 214 21.69 -45.04 -6.91
C ARG A 214 21.34 -43.77 -6.13
#